data_23050167bb762a5471345b93198b54dd
#
_entry.id   23050167bb762a5471345b93198b54dd
#
_cell.length_a   1.000
_cell.length_b   1.000
_cell.length_c   1.000
_cell.angle_alpha   90.00
_cell.angle_beta   90.00
_cell.angle_gamma   90.00
#
_symmetry.space_group_name_H-M   'P 1'
#
loop_
_entity.id
_entity.type
_entity.pdbx_description
1 polymer ?
#
loop_
_entity_poly.entity_id
_entity_poly.type
_entity_poly.pdbx_seq_one_letter_code
_entity_poly.pdbx_strand_id
1 'polypeptide(L)'
;MKVLSIIRFKPKADHLEDVIENLKAHNNKVRKLLNQKRYLSEIDGEIYLVKISETIDDITEDQTLSLDALDGIRDWLEEWSEEERHTRSVSGLLIDE
;
A
#
# COMPACT_ATOMS: atom_id res chain seq x y z
N MET A 1 -17.98 -0.85 10.62
CA MET A 1 -17.77 -1.89 9.60
C MET A 1 -16.35 -1.75 9.05
N LYS A 2 -15.64 -2.86 8.98
CA LYS A 2 -14.24 -2.83 8.53
C LYS A 2 -14.14 -2.64 7.01
N VAL A 3 -13.03 -2.03 6.58
CA VAL A 3 -12.75 -1.78 5.17
C VAL A 3 -11.47 -2.50 4.78
N LEU A 4 -11.55 -3.24 3.68
CA LEU A 4 -10.40 -3.87 3.05
C LEU A 4 -9.89 -2.98 1.92
N SER A 5 -8.58 -2.74 1.88
CA SER A 5 -7.93 -2.04 0.77
C SER A 5 -6.78 -2.89 0.25
N ILE A 6 -6.65 -2.97 -1.06
CA ILE A 6 -5.53 -3.65 -1.71
C ILE A 6 -4.86 -2.65 -2.63
N ILE A 7 -3.56 -2.43 -2.43
CA ILE A 7 -2.76 -1.54 -3.25
C ILE A 7 -1.68 -2.38 -3.93
N ARG A 8 -1.58 -2.28 -5.25
CA ARG A 8 -0.60 -3.00 -6.04
C ARG A 8 0.50 -2.05 -6.50
N PHE A 9 1.74 -2.49 -6.36
CA PHE A 9 2.93 -1.77 -6.82
C PHE A 9 3.64 -2.63 -7.85
N LYS A 10 4.17 -2.01 -8.87
CA LYS A 10 4.92 -2.71 -9.92
C LYS A 10 6.35 -2.18 -9.96
N PRO A 11 7.24 -2.73 -9.10
CA PRO A 11 8.63 -2.25 -9.05
C PRO A 11 9.37 -2.49 -10.36
N LYS A 12 10.26 -1.55 -10.70
CA LYS A 12 11.24 -1.80 -11.75
C LYS A 12 12.15 -2.94 -11.31
N ALA A 13 12.60 -3.76 -12.27
CA ALA A 13 13.30 -5.01 -11.97
C ALA A 13 14.50 -4.85 -11.05
N ASP A 14 15.27 -3.78 -11.22
CA ASP A 14 16.47 -3.50 -10.43
C ASP A 14 16.18 -2.79 -9.09
N HIS A 15 14.91 -2.49 -8.78
CA HIS A 15 14.50 -1.80 -7.57
C HIS A 15 13.51 -2.59 -6.70
N LEU A 16 13.31 -3.88 -7.00
CA LEU A 16 12.35 -4.70 -6.25
C LEU A 16 12.65 -4.72 -4.74
N GLU A 17 13.90 -4.98 -4.38
CA GLU A 17 14.31 -5.04 -2.97
C GLU A 17 14.19 -3.67 -2.29
N ASP A 18 14.54 -2.60 -2.98
CA ASP A 18 14.43 -1.24 -2.47
C ASP A 18 12.98 -0.90 -2.12
N VAL A 19 12.06 -1.26 -3.00
CA VAL A 19 10.62 -1.04 -2.78
C VAL A 19 10.12 -1.86 -1.60
N ILE A 20 10.51 -3.14 -1.52
CA ILE A 20 10.11 -4.02 -0.41
C ILE A 20 10.58 -3.45 0.92
N GLU A 21 11.84 -3.06 1.04
CA GLU A 21 12.39 -2.51 2.29
C GLU A 21 11.68 -1.23 2.70
N ASN A 22 11.41 -0.34 1.74
CA ASN A 22 10.72 0.91 2.00
C ASN A 22 9.30 0.67 2.51
N LEU A 23 8.56 -0.23 1.85
CA LEU A 23 7.18 -0.56 2.25
C LEU A 23 7.12 -1.25 3.61
N LYS A 24 8.09 -2.10 3.94
CA LYS A 24 8.18 -2.71 5.28
C LYS A 24 8.38 -1.66 6.36
N ALA A 25 9.28 -0.71 6.14
CA ALA A 25 9.53 0.36 7.08
C ALA A 25 8.29 1.23 7.27
N HIS A 26 7.60 1.54 6.19
CA HIS A 26 6.35 2.29 6.23
C HIS A 26 5.27 1.55 7.02
N ASN A 27 5.10 0.25 6.76
CA ASN A 27 4.13 -0.57 7.50
C ASN A 27 4.40 -0.56 9.01
N ASN A 28 5.65 -0.70 9.39
CA ASN A 28 6.03 -0.68 10.81
C ASN A 28 5.71 0.66 11.47
N LYS A 29 5.93 1.76 10.75
CA LYS A 29 5.60 3.10 11.22
C LYS A 29 4.09 3.28 11.37
N VAL A 30 3.31 2.88 10.37
CA VAL A 30 1.85 3.05 10.37
C VAL A 30 1.19 2.19 11.44
N ARG A 31 1.66 0.96 11.64
CA ARG A 31 1.13 0.06 12.68
C ARG A 31 1.23 0.66 14.08
N LYS A 32 2.21 1.52 14.33
CA LYS A 32 2.38 2.20 15.61
C LYS A 32 1.44 3.39 15.78
N LEU A 33 0.98 3.96 14.68
CA LEU A 33 0.16 5.18 14.67
C LEU A 33 -1.32 4.91 14.52
N LEU A 34 -1.68 3.86 13.76
CA LEU A 34 -3.06 3.57 13.40
C LEU A 34 -3.46 2.15 13.81
N ASN A 35 -4.73 1.97 14.16
CA ASN A 35 -5.30 0.66 14.44
C ASN A 35 -5.67 -0.05 13.14
N GLN A 36 -4.66 -0.58 12.45
CA GLN A 36 -4.81 -1.11 11.11
C GLN A 36 -3.97 -2.39 10.97
N LYS A 37 -4.56 -3.43 10.39
CA LYS A 37 -3.83 -4.64 10.00
C LYS A 37 -3.27 -4.42 8.61
N ARG A 38 -1.99 -4.72 8.42
CA ARG A 38 -1.28 -4.50 7.16
C ARG A 38 -0.43 -5.70 6.83
N TYR A 39 -0.50 -6.12 5.58
CA TYR A 39 0.23 -7.28 5.06
C TYR A 39 0.89 -6.91 3.73
N LEU A 40 2.08 -7.41 3.50
CA LEU A 40 2.78 -7.27 2.22
C LEU A 40 3.01 -8.66 1.63
N SER A 41 2.79 -8.79 0.33
CA SER A 41 3.07 -10.02 -0.41
C SER A 41 3.71 -9.69 -1.75
N GLU A 42 4.63 -10.52 -2.19
CA GLU A 42 5.17 -10.44 -3.55
C GLU A 42 4.53 -11.55 -4.39
N ILE A 43 3.98 -11.18 -5.54
CA ILE A 43 3.38 -12.12 -6.49
C ILE A 43 3.87 -11.75 -7.88
N ASP A 44 4.68 -12.61 -8.49
CA ASP A 44 5.22 -12.43 -9.85
C ASP A 44 5.92 -11.07 -10.06
N GLY A 45 6.69 -10.62 -9.07
CA GLY A 45 7.43 -9.37 -9.14
C GLY A 45 6.62 -8.11 -8.83
N GLU A 46 5.33 -8.26 -8.54
CA GLU A 46 4.48 -7.18 -8.07
C GLU A 46 4.31 -7.28 -6.55
N ILE A 47 4.17 -6.13 -5.90
CA ILE A 47 3.97 -6.07 -4.45
C ILE A 47 2.50 -5.72 -4.17
N TYR A 48 1.88 -6.52 -3.30
CA TYR A 48 0.51 -6.30 -2.85
C TYR A 48 0.55 -5.86 -1.40
N LEU A 49 0.00 -4.69 -1.12
CA LEU A 49 -0.23 -4.21 0.24
C LEU A 49 -1.71 -4.39 0.55
N VAL A 50 -2.02 -5.25 1.53
CA VAL A 50 -3.38 -5.48 1.98
C VAL A 50 -3.55 -4.79 3.32
N LYS A 51 -4.59 -3.95 3.44
CA LYS A 51 -4.89 -3.20 4.65
C LYS A 51 -6.32 -3.50 5.09
N ILE A 52 -6.50 -3.70 6.40
CA ILE A 52 -7.82 -3.84 7.00
C ILE A 52 -7.97 -2.75 8.05
N SER A 53 -8.84 -1.80 7.80
CA SER A 53 -9.10 -0.65 8.67
C SER A 53 -10.40 -0.85 9.44
N GLU A 54 -10.40 -0.52 10.73
CA GLU A 54 -11.59 -0.64 11.58
C GLU A 54 -12.68 0.35 11.18
N THR A 55 -12.29 1.54 10.73
CA THR A 55 -13.21 2.62 10.37
C THR A 55 -12.75 3.35 9.12
N ILE A 56 -13.65 4.13 8.53
CA ILE A 56 -13.34 5.00 7.39
C ILE A 56 -12.36 6.10 7.79
N ASP A 57 -12.42 6.57 9.04
CA ASP A 57 -11.53 7.62 9.54
C ASP A 57 -10.06 7.19 9.50
N ASP A 58 -9.78 5.92 9.81
CA ASP A 58 -8.42 5.35 9.73
C ASP A 58 -7.86 5.42 8.31
N ILE A 59 -8.72 5.28 7.29
CA ILE A 59 -8.32 5.37 5.89
C ILE A 59 -7.87 6.80 5.56
N THR A 60 -8.60 7.79 6.03
CA THR A 60 -8.28 9.20 5.79
C THR A 60 -6.92 9.57 6.38
N GLU A 61 -6.65 9.15 7.61
CA GLU A 61 -5.35 9.38 8.25
C GLU A 61 -4.22 8.66 7.51
N ASP A 62 -4.46 7.42 7.06
CA ASP A 62 -3.48 6.63 6.33
C ASP A 62 -3.12 7.25 4.97
N GLN A 63 -4.05 7.92 4.30
CA GLN A 63 -3.81 8.50 2.97
C GLN A 63 -2.63 9.47 2.95
N THR A 64 -2.52 10.35 3.92
CA THR A 64 -1.41 11.31 3.99
C THR A 64 -0.07 10.59 4.19
N LEU A 65 -0.03 9.63 5.11
CA LEU A 65 1.18 8.84 5.37
C LEU A 65 1.57 8.01 4.15
N SER A 66 0.58 7.45 3.46
CA SER A 66 0.82 6.62 2.27
C SER A 66 1.33 7.44 1.09
N LEU A 67 0.82 8.64 0.89
CA LEU A 67 1.30 9.53 -0.18
C LEU A 67 2.76 9.94 0.04
N ASP A 68 3.13 10.25 1.29
CA ASP A 68 4.52 10.59 1.61
C ASP A 68 5.46 9.41 1.32
N ALA A 69 5.06 8.20 1.70
CA ALA A 69 5.85 7.01 1.44
C ALA A 69 5.96 6.72 -0.06
N LEU A 70 4.86 6.88 -0.80
CA LEU A 70 4.83 6.66 -2.24
C LEU A 70 5.73 7.66 -2.96
N ASP A 71 5.72 8.92 -2.58
CA ASP A 71 6.56 9.95 -3.19
C ASP A 71 8.05 9.59 -3.10
N GLY A 72 8.45 8.91 -2.04
CA GLY A 72 9.84 8.45 -1.85
C GLY A 72 10.26 7.31 -2.76
N ILE A 73 9.32 6.59 -3.37
CA ILE A 73 9.62 5.40 -4.18
C ILE A 73 9.09 5.48 -5.62
N ARG A 74 8.50 6.60 -6.04
CA ARG A 74 7.89 6.71 -7.38
C ARG A 74 8.87 6.38 -8.51
N ASP A 75 10.12 6.77 -8.37
CA ASP A 75 11.14 6.54 -9.39
C ASP A 75 11.52 5.05 -9.53
N TRP A 76 11.17 4.25 -8.53
CA TRP A 76 11.44 2.80 -8.52
C TRP A 76 10.28 1.98 -9.04
N LEU A 77 9.15 2.64 -9.41
CA LEU A 77 7.93 1.96 -9.83
C LEU A 77 7.66 2.17 -11.31
N GLU A 78 7.16 1.11 -11.95
CA GLU A 78 6.59 1.17 -13.29
C GLU A 78 5.25 1.90 -13.24
N GLU A 79 4.83 2.47 -14.35
CA GLU A 79 3.51 3.07 -14.47
C GLU A 79 2.51 2.04 -14.98
N TRP A 80 1.29 2.01 -14.39
CA TRP A 80 0.19 1.16 -14.84
C TRP A 80 -0.52 1.78 -16.04
N SER A 81 -0.83 3.09 -15.94
CA SER A 81 -1.52 3.86 -16.97
C SER A 81 -1.33 5.35 -16.67
N GLU A 82 -1.85 6.23 -17.52
CA GLU A 82 -1.81 7.68 -17.28
C GLU A 82 -2.63 8.07 -16.03
N GLU A 83 -3.71 7.36 -15.75
CA GLU A 83 -4.60 7.63 -14.63
C GLU A 83 -4.11 6.97 -13.34
N GLU A 84 -3.64 5.72 -13.44
CA GLU A 84 -3.09 4.96 -12.31
C GLU A 84 -1.59 4.81 -12.49
N ARG A 85 -0.85 5.89 -12.21
CA ARG A 85 0.56 5.95 -12.60
C ARG A 85 1.44 4.93 -11.86
N HIS A 86 1.51 5.01 -10.55
CA HIS A 86 2.48 4.19 -9.79
C HIS A 86 1.84 3.15 -8.91
N THR A 87 0.55 3.25 -8.64
CA THR A 87 -0.18 2.26 -7.85
C THR A 87 -1.53 1.96 -8.49
N ARG A 88 -2.03 0.77 -8.24
CA ARG A 88 -3.39 0.38 -8.59
C ARG A 88 -4.06 -0.10 -7.32
N SER A 89 -5.15 0.55 -6.91
CA SER A 89 -5.79 0.25 -5.65
C SER A 89 -7.29 0.00 -5.80
N VAL A 90 -7.79 -0.90 -4.94
CA VAL A 90 -9.21 -1.17 -4.81
C VAL A 90 -9.55 -1.22 -3.32
N SER A 91 -10.77 -0.81 -2.96
CA SER A 91 -11.24 -0.84 -1.58
C SER A 91 -12.70 -1.24 -1.53
N GLY A 92 -13.10 -1.90 -0.46
CA GLY A 92 -14.48 -2.29 -0.23
C GLY A 92 -14.73 -2.68 1.21
N LEU A 93 -15.98 -2.83 1.55
CA LEU A 93 -16.38 -3.25 2.89
C LEU A 93 -16.15 -4.74 3.06
N LEU A 94 -15.65 -5.14 4.23
CA LEU A 94 -15.59 -6.56 4.59
C LEU A 94 -17.01 -7.05 4.90
N ILE A 95 -17.43 -8.09 4.18
CA ILE A 95 -18.75 -8.69 4.35
C ILE A 95 -18.70 -9.99 5.14
N ASP A 96 -17.50 -10.57 5.30
CA ASP A 96 -17.26 -11.78 6.07
C ASP A 96 -15.81 -11.79 6.52
N GLU A 97 -15.58 -12.17 7.77
CA GLU A 97 -14.22 -12.18 8.36
C GLU A 97 -13.78 -13.58 8.76
#